data_eb4e617c7f968ca6a724fd4365ced126
#
_entry.id   eb4e617c7f968ca6a724fd4365ced126
#
_cell.length_a   1.000
_cell.length_b   1.000
_cell.length_c   1.000
_cell.angle_alpha   90.00
_cell.angle_beta   90.00
_cell.angle_gamma   90.00
#
_symmetry.space_group_name_H-M   'P 1'
#
loop_
_entity.id
_entity.type
_entity.pdbx_description
1 polymer ?
#
loop_
_entity_poly.entity_id
_entity_poly.type
_entity_poly.pdbx_seq_one_letter_code
_entity_poly.pdbx_strand_id
1 'polypeptide(L)'
;MAENKEWEPRIVAFCCNWCSYAGADLAGNNRLEYPKNVKIIRIPCSCRLNPMFILRAFQRGADGVILCGCHPGDCHYSTGNYFARRRMTLLFSMLDYLGIEKGRTRVEWCSAAEGVRFAGIMNDFVQQITALGENKKLEDVRCKTN
;
A
#
# COMPACT_ATOMS: atom_id res chain seq x y z
N MET A 1 11.59 -24.50 21.64
CA MET A 1 10.16 -24.22 21.56
C MET A 1 9.96 -23.25 20.41
N ALA A 2 9.32 -23.68 19.33
CA ALA A 2 8.93 -22.76 18.28
C ALA A 2 7.83 -21.88 18.87
N GLU A 3 8.09 -20.61 19.06
CA GLU A 3 7.05 -19.62 19.32
C GLU A 3 6.06 -19.74 18.16
N ASN A 4 4.83 -20.04 18.50
CA ASN A 4 3.70 -20.02 17.57
C ASN A 4 3.52 -18.55 17.17
N LYS A 5 4.35 -18.09 16.24
CA LYS A 5 4.29 -16.71 15.75
C LYS A 5 2.99 -16.59 14.99
N GLU A 6 2.00 -16.01 15.67
CA GLU A 6 0.71 -15.71 15.06
C GLU A 6 0.97 -14.95 13.75
N TRP A 7 0.37 -15.39 12.66
CA TRP A 7 0.58 -14.78 11.35
C TRP A 7 0.16 -13.31 11.37
N GLU A 8 1.03 -12.44 10.91
CA GLU A 8 0.76 -11.03 10.72
C GLU A 8 0.85 -10.67 9.23
N PRO A 9 -0.12 -9.91 8.69
CA PRO A 9 -0.09 -9.51 7.30
C PRO A 9 1.11 -8.61 6.99
N ARG A 10 1.77 -8.85 5.88
CA ARG A 10 2.89 -8.05 5.37
C ARG A 10 2.34 -7.03 4.38
N ILE A 11 2.39 -5.77 4.75
CA ILE A 11 1.81 -4.68 3.96
C ILE A 11 2.89 -3.73 3.48
N VAL A 12 2.79 -3.36 2.20
CA VAL A 12 3.63 -2.33 1.58
C VAL A 12 2.76 -1.14 1.24
N ALA A 13 3.12 0.03 1.75
CA ALA A 13 2.46 1.30 1.48
C ALA A 13 3.38 2.20 0.66
N PHE A 14 3.02 2.47 -0.59
CA PHE A 14 3.69 3.47 -1.41
C PHE A 14 3.07 4.85 -1.13
N CYS A 15 3.85 5.76 -0.58
CA CYS A 15 3.38 7.07 -0.17
C CYS A 15 4.05 8.19 -0.96
N CYS A 16 3.21 9.07 -1.54
CA CYS A 16 3.68 10.27 -2.22
C CYS A 16 4.42 11.19 -1.25
N ASN A 17 5.61 11.63 -1.66
CA ASN A 17 6.48 12.48 -0.84
C ASN A 17 5.82 13.77 -0.35
N TRP A 18 4.97 14.39 -1.18
CA TRP A 18 4.43 15.72 -0.95
C TRP A 18 3.16 15.76 -0.09
N CYS A 19 2.50 14.62 0.09
CA CYS A 19 1.23 14.56 0.82
C CYS A 19 1.18 13.38 1.79
N SER A 20 0.95 12.17 1.33
CA SER A 20 0.72 11.02 2.20
C SER A 20 1.93 10.63 3.05
N TYR A 21 3.15 10.78 2.52
CA TYR A 21 4.35 10.57 3.34
C TYR A 21 4.49 11.63 4.43
N ALA A 22 4.21 12.89 4.10
CA ALA A 22 4.18 13.96 5.10
C ALA A 22 3.06 13.74 6.13
N GLY A 23 1.92 13.20 5.70
CA GLY A 23 0.84 12.77 6.60
C GLY A 23 1.27 11.63 7.52
N ALA A 24 2.04 10.68 7.02
CA ALA A 24 2.64 9.61 7.83
C ALA A 24 3.63 10.17 8.87
N ASP A 25 4.47 11.11 8.47
CA ASP A 25 5.41 11.79 9.35
C ASP A 25 4.66 12.58 10.44
N LEU A 26 3.61 13.30 10.09
CA LEU A 26 2.75 13.99 11.04
C LEU A 26 2.09 13.01 12.02
N ALA A 27 1.62 11.86 11.55
CA ALA A 27 1.07 10.82 12.42
C ALA A 27 2.10 10.34 13.44
N GLY A 28 3.35 10.11 13.01
CA GLY A 28 4.46 9.73 13.88
C GLY A 28 4.79 10.81 14.91
N ASN A 29 4.89 12.08 14.49
CA ASN A 29 5.16 13.21 15.37
C ASN A 29 4.06 13.41 16.42
N ASN A 30 2.81 13.18 16.04
CA ASN A 30 1.66 13.24 16.94
C ASN A 30 1.47 11.95 17.77
N ARG A 31 2.39 10.99 17.66
CA ARG A 31 2.33 9.69 18.36
C ARG A 31 1.03 8.93 18.09
N LEU A 32 0.49 9.06 16.88
CA LEU A 32 -0.66 8.29 16.44
C LEU A 32 -0.19 6.88 16.10
N GLU A 33 -0.78 5.89 16.72
CA GLU A 33 -0.41 4.50 16.49
C GLU A 33 -1.08 3.94 15.24
N TYR A 34 -0.30 3.28 14.42
CA TYR A 34 -0.77 2.42 13.34
C TYR A 34 0.08 1.13 13.29
N PRO A 35 -0.43 0.06 12.66
CA PRO A 35 0.22 -1.25 12.75
C PRO A 35 1.67 -1.26 12.24
N LYS A 36 2.55 -1.91 12.99
CA LYS A 36 4.01 -1.99 12.72
C LYS A 36 4.35 -2.83 11.48
N ASN A 37 3.42 -3.66 11.05
CA ASN A 37 3.56 -4.54 9.89
C ASN A 37 3.33 -3.84 8.54
N VAL A 38 3.11 -2.52 8.55
CA VAL A 38 3.04 -1.68 7.34
C VAL A 38 4.44 -1.12 7.04
N LYS A 39 4.98 -1.46 5.88
CA LYS A 39 6.25 -0.93 5.38
C LYS A 39 6.00 0.22 4.43
N ILE A 40 6.37 1.43 4.83
CA ILE A 40 6.19 2.65 4.03
C ILE A 40 7.37 2.82 3.07
N ILE A 41 7.06 2.98 1.79
CA ILE A 41 8.01 3.32 0.74
C ILE A 41 7.64 4.70 0.19
N ARG A 42 8.54 5.65 0.35
CA ARG A 42 8.38 7.01 -0.18
C ARG A 42 8.64 7.03 -1.68
N ILE A 43 7.72 7.61 -2.43
CA ILE A 43 7.85 7.84 -3.88
C ILE A 43 7.68 9.32 -4.20
N PRO A 44 8.32 9.84 -5.26
CA PRO A 44 8.24 11.27 -5.61
C PRO A 44 6.82 11.76 -5.88
N CYS A 45 6.01 10.93 -6.51
CA CYS A 45 4.60 11.19 -6.81
C CYS A 45 3.87 9.87 -7.02
N SER A 46 2.56 9.83 -6.75
CA SER A 46 1.77 8.63 -7.01
C SER A 46 1.82 8.17 -8.48
N CYS A 47 1.95 9.10 -9.44
CA CYS A 47 2.12 8.76 -10.86
C CYS A 47 3.46 8.06 -11.17
N ARG A 48 4.44 8.16 -10.30
CA ARG A 48 5.72 7.46 -10.46
C ARG A 48 5.63 5.97 -10.15
N LEU A 49 4.57 5.55 -9.49
CA LEU A 49 4.37 4.14 -9.18
C LEU A 49 4.20 3.32 -10.45
N ASN A 50 5.22 2.53 -10.76
CA ASN A 50 5.12 1.55 -11.83
C ASN A 50 4.32 0.35 -11.34
N PRO A 51 3.33 -0.16 -12.11
CA PRO A 51 2.61 -1.37 -11.77
C PRO A 51 3.49 -2.57 -11.42
N MET A 52 4.67 -2.65 -12.03
CA MET A 52 5.68 -3.67 -11.72
C MET A 52 6.15 -3.63 -10.27
N PHE A 53 6.15 -2.48 -9.60
CA PHE A 53 6.52 -2.40 -8.19
C PHE A 53 5.49 -3.09 -7.31
N ILE A 54 4.22 -2.99 -7.64
CA ILE A 54 3.14 -3.69 -6.93
C ILE A 54 3.24 -5.19 -7.14
N LEU A 55 3.41 -5.62 -8.39
CA LEU A 55 3.63 -7.03 -8.71
C LEU A 55 4.84 -7.59 -7.99
N ARG A 56 5.94 -6.82 -7.96
CA ARG A 56 7.17 -7.20 -7.26
C ARG A 56 6.97 -7.31 -5.75
N ALA A 57 6.16 -6.43 -5.16
CA ALA A 57 5.81 -6.51 -3.73
C ALA A 57 5.09 -7.83 -3.42
N PHE A 58 4.10 -8.22 -4.23
CA PHE A 58 3.43 -9.52 -4.08
C PHE A 58 4.38 -10.70 -4.30
N GLN A 59 5.23 -10.65 -5.32
CA GLN A 59 6.27 -11.68 -5.54
C GLN A 59 7.22 -11.82 -4.35
N ARG A 60 7.49 -10.73 -3.64
CA ARG A 60 8.35 -10.69 -2.45
C ARG A 60 7.62 -11.05 -1.16
N GLY A 61 6.36 -11.40 -1.22
CA GLY A 61 5.61 -11.90 -0.08
C GLY A 61 4.71 -10.89 0.60
N ALA A 62 4.41 -9.77 -0.02
CA ALA A 62 3.37 -8.89 0.50
C ALA A 62 2.00 -9.56 0.44
N ASP A 63 1.21 -9.37 1.49
CA ASP A 63 -0.19 -9.81 1.55
C ASP A 63 -1.14 -8.73 1.09
N GLY A 64 -0.71 -7.47 1.20
CA GLY A 64 -1.44 -6.31 0.73
C GLY A 64 -0.52 -5.18 0.30
N VAL A 65 -0.95 -4.40 -0.69
CA VAL A 65 -0.23 -3.23 -1.20
C VAL A 65 -1.18 -2.05 -1.31
N ILE A 66 -0.82 -0.93 -0.72
CA ILE A 66 -1.61 0.31 -0.79
C ILE A 66 -0.80 1.44 -1.42
N LEU A 67 -1.45 2.20 -2.30
CA LEU A 67 -0.93 3.45 -2.83
C LEU A 67 -1.66 4.61 -2.16
N CYS A 68 -0.90 5.49 -1.52
CA CYS A 68 -1.41 6.72 -0.93
C CYS A 68 -0.88 7.92 -1.71
N GLY A 69 -1.79 8.68 -2.31
CA GLY A 69 -1.49 9.88 -3.09
C GLY A 69 -2.14 11.15 -2.52
N CYS A 70 -1.89 12.27 -3.18
CA CYS A 70 -2.55 13.53 -2.88
C CYS A 70 -4.03 13.46 -3.27
N HIS A 71 -4.88 14.23 -2.60
CA HIS A 71 -6.26 14.40 -3.05
C HIS A 71 -6.32 14.86 -4.51
N PRO A 72 -7.31 14.38 -5.30
CA PRO A 72 -7.50 14.85 -6.67
C PRO A 72 -7.60 16.39 -6.73
N GLY A 73 -6.78 17.00 -7.59
CA GLY A 73 -6.67 18.46 -7.68
C GLY A 73 -5.52 19.07 -6.84
N ASP A 74 -4.98 18.37 -5.86
CA ASP A 74 -3.92 18.86 -4.96
C ASP A 74 -2.54 18.26 -5.24
N CYS A 75 -2.37 17.62 -6.40
CA CYS A 75 -1.08 17.03 -6.75
C CYS A 75 -0.02 18.12 -6.93
N HIS A 76 1.14 17.93 -6.29
CA HIS A 76 2.30 18.83 -6.43
C HIS A 76 2.72 19.02 -7.90
N TYR A 77 2.53 18.01 -8.74
CA TYR A 77 2.79 18.04 -10.18
C TYR A 77 1.52 18.20 -11.01
N SER A 78 0.50 18.82 -10.47
CA SER A 78 -0.80 19.15 -11.08
C SER A 78 -1.68 17.93 -11.40
N THR A 79 -1.27 17.02 -12.24
CA THR A 79 -2.10 15.92 -12.79
C THR A 79 -1.62 14.51 -12.43
N GLY A 80 -0.55 14.40 -11.65
CA GLY A 80 0.08 13.10 -11.38
C GLY A 80 -0.87 12.06 -10.77
N ASN A 81 -1.72 12.45 -9.82
CA ASN A 81 -2.68 11.55 -9.19
C ASN A 81 -3.80 11.10 -10.13
N TYR A 82 -4.17 11.85 -11.13
CA TYR A 82 -5.12 11.40 -12.16
C TYR A 82 -4.53 10.27 -13.02
N PHE A 83 -3.26 10.38 -13.40
CA PHE A 83 -2.54 9.31 -14.10
C PHE A 83 -2.39 8.06 -13.23
N ALA A 84 -2.07 8.25 -11.96
CA ALA A 84 -2.00 7.16 -11.00
C ALA A 84 -3.33 6.42 -10.90
N ARG A 85 -4.44 7.14 -10.77
CA ARG A 85 -5.78 6.57 -10.69
C ARG A 85 -6.12 5.71 -11.90
N ARG A 86 -5.88 6.21 -13.12
CA ARG A 86 -6.13 5.46 -14.36
C ARG A 86 -5.29 4.18 -14.43
N ARG A 87 -4.00 4.31 -14.11
CA ARG A 87 -3.07 3.18 -14.12
C ARG A 87 -3.46 2.10 -13.11
N MET A 88 -3.86 2.51 -11.92
CA MET A 88 -4.30 1.58 -10.88
C MET A 88 -5.60 0.86 -11.26
N THR A 89 -6.52 1.53 -11.93
CA THR A 89 -7.76 0.88 -12.43
C THR A 89 -7.45 -0.27 -13.38
N LEU A 90 -6.52 -0.05 -14.32
CA LEU A 90 -6.05 -1.10 -15.22
C LEU A 90 -5.34 -2.23 -14.47
N LEU A 91 -4.48 -1.87 -13.52
CA LEU A 91 -3.75 -2.85 -12.71
C LEU A 91 -4.70 -3.73 -11.91
N PHE A 92 -5.77 -3.20 -11.34
CA PHE A 92 -6.75 -4.00 -10.59
C PHE A 92 -7.37 -5.10 -11.43
N SER A 93 -7.68 -4.81 -12.71
CA SER A 93 -8.19 -5.83 -13.64
C SER A 93 -7.15 -6.91 -13.94
N MET A 94 -5.88 -6.51 -14.08
CA MET A 94 -4.77 -7.46 -14.27
C MET A 94 -4.54 -8.34 -13.06
N LEU A 95 -4.59 -7.77 -11.85
CA LEU A 95 -4.41 -8.51 -10.60
C LEU A 95 -5.53 -9.53 -10.40
N ASP A 96 -6.76 -9.16 -10.71
CA ASP A 96 -7.91 -10.07 -10.67
C ASP A 96 -7.72 -11.26 -11.63
N TYR A 97 -7.25 -10.99 -12.85
CA TYR A 97 -6.90 -12.03 -13.81
C TYR A 97 -5.79 -12.96 -13.32
N LEU A 98 -4.78 -12.42 -12.63
CA LEU A 98 -3.70 -13.20 -12.00
C LEU A 98 -4.15 -13.99 -10.76
N GLY A 99 -5.39 -13.80 -10.32
CA GLY A 99 -5.95 -14.46 -9.16
C GLY A 99 -5.56 -13.84 -7.83
N ILE A 100 -5.07 -12.59 -7.83
CA ILE A 100 -4.88 -11.81 -6.61
C ILE A 100 -6.20 -11.17 -6.24
N GLU A 101 -6.69 -11.48 -5.05
CA GLU A 101 -8.02 -11.07 -4.59
C GLU A 101 -8.18 -9.54 -4.60
N LYS A 102 -9.35 -9.09 -5.06
CA LYS A 102 -9.76 -7.69 -4.90
C LYS A 102 -9.71 -7.33 -3.42
N GLY A 103 -9.20 -6.20 -3.09
CA GLY A 103 -9.01 -5.80 -1.70
C GLY A 103 -7.59 -6.01 -1.17
N ARG A 104 -6.74 -6.80 -1.84
CA ARG A 104 -5.31 -6.85 -1.51
C ARG A 104 -4.53 -5.65 -2.03
N THR A 105 -5.13 -4.89 -2.94
CA THR A 105 -4.56 -3.64 -3.44
C THR A 105 -5.59 -2.53 -3.32
N ARG A 106 -5.16 -1.38 -2.81
CA ARG A 106 -6.02 -0.23 -2.52
C ARG A 106 -5.33 1.08 -2.93
N VAL A 107 -6.11 2.06 -3.30
CA VAL A 107 -5.66 3.44 -3.52
C VAL A 107 -6.40 4.35 -2.57
N GLU A 108 -5.67 5.18 -1.85
CA GLU A 108 -6.22 6.17 -0.95
C GLU A 108 -5.61 7.55 -1.18
N TRP A 109 -6.37 8.56 -0.83
CA TRP A 109 -5.96 9.95 -0.96
C TRP A 109 -5.84 10.57 0.43
N CYS A 110 -4.68 11.16 0.71
CA CYS A 110 -4.37 11.73 2.01
C CYS A 110 -3.49 12.97 1.84
N SER A 111 -3.82 14.05 2.52
CA SER A 111 -3.00 15.27 2.53
C SER A 111 -1.91 15.24 3.60
N ALA A 112 -0.96 16.17 3.49
CA ALA A 112 0.11 16.33 4.47
C ALA A 112 -0.40 16.69 5.89
N ALA A 113 -1.57 17.31 6.00
CA ALA A 113 -2.18 17.73 7.27
C ALA A 113 -3.07 16.63 7.90
N GLU A 114 -3.27 15.51 7.22
CA GLU A 114 -4.22 14.46 7.62
C GLU A 114 -3.54 13.26 8.28
N GLY A 115 -2.71 13.48 9.31
CA GLY A 115 -2.05 12.39 10.04
C GLY A 115 -3.02 11.40 10.68
N VAL A 116 -4.13 11.89 11.25
CA VAL A 116 -5.19 11.03 11.83
C VAL A 116 -5.83 10.16 10.76
N ARG A 117 -6.14 10.75 9.59
CA ARG A 117 -6.68 10.01 8.44
C ARG A 117 -5.69 8.94 7.96
N PHE A 118 -4.40 9.27 7.89
CA PHE A 118 -3.38 8.32 7.49
C PHE A 118 -3.35 7.10 8.41
N ALA A 119 -3.30 7.31 9.72
CA ALA A 119 -3.33 6.23 10.70
C ALA A 119 -4.60 5.37 10.58
N GLY A 120 -5.76 6.01 10.39
CA GLY A 120 -7.04 5.33 10.14
C GLY A 120 -7.00 4.45 8.89
N ILE A 121 -6.50 4.97 7.76
CA ILE A 121 -6.34 4.22 6.51
C ILE A 121 -5.47 2.97 6.72
N MET A 122 -4.35 3.10 7.43
CA MET A 122 -3.45 1.97 7.67
C MET A 122 -4.11 0.91 8.57
N ASN A 123 -4.80 1.33 9.62
CA ASN A 123 -5.53 0.42 10.50
C ASN A 123 -6.63 -0.35 9.73
N ASP A 124 -7.44 0.35 8.96
CA ASP A 124 -8.51 -0.25 8.15
C ASP A 124 -7.95 -1.25 7.14
N PHE A 125 -6.86 -0.87 6.47
CA PHE A 125 -6.27 -1.74 5.45
C PHE A 125 -5.65 -3.01 6.07
N VAL A 126 -4.99 -2.89 7.21
CA VAL A 126 -4.47 -4.06 7.93
C VAL A 126 -5.60 -5.00 8.34
N GLN A 127 -6.70 -4.46 8.86
CA GLN A 127 -7.87 -5.28 9.22
C GLN A 127 -8.47 -5.98 7.98
N GLN A 128 -8.57 -5.28 6.87
CA GLN A 128 -9.04 -5.84 5.59
C GLN A 128 -8.15 -7.00 5.12
N ILE A 129 -6.84 -6.84 5.17
CA ILE A 129 -5.90 -7.91 4.76
C ILE A 129 -5.92 -9.07 5.76
N THR A 130 -6.03 -8.78 7.04
CA THR A 130 -6.16 -9.82 8.08
C THR A 130 -7.40 -10.68 7.84
N ALA A 131 -8.53 -10.07 7.47
CA ALA A 131 -9.75 -10.81 7.13
C ALA A 131 -9.61 -11.67 5.86
N LEU A 132 -8.81 -11.24 4.88
CA LEU A 132 -8.52 -12.01 3.67
C LEU A 132 -7.53 -13.16 3.91
N GLY A 133 -6.73 -13.07 4.96
CA GLY A 133 -5.69 -14.05 5.27
C GLY A 133 -4.42 -13.92 4.42
N GLU A 134 -3.50 -14.83 4.59
CA GLU A 134 -2.22 -14.85 3.89
C GLU A 134 -2.41 -14.98 2.37
N ASN A 135 -1.63 -14.20 1.62
CA ASN A 135 -1.59 -14.31 0.17
C ASN A 135 -0.70 -15.49 -0.25
N LYS A 136 -1.33 -16.57 -0.67
CA LYS A 136 -0.63 -17.79 -1.16
C LYS A 136 -0.36 -17.76 -2.67
N LYS A 137 -0.83 -16.76 -3.38
CA LYS A 137 -0.55 -16.58 -4.81
C LYS A 137 0.92 -16.23 -5.01
N LEU A 138 1.51 -16.75 -6.06
CA LEU A 138 2.93 -16.57 -6.41
C LEU A 138 3.93 -17.21 -5.42
N GLU A 139 3.48 -18.12 -4.57
CA GLU A 139 4.32 -18.80 -3.59
C GLU A 139 5.46 -19.60 -4.28
N ASP A 140 5.16 -20.26 -5.39
CA ASP A 140 6.15 -20.99 -6.20
C ASP A 140 7.22 -20.08 -6.81
N VAL A 141 6.89 -18.81 -7.04
CA VAL A 141 7.83 -17.82 -7.58
C VAL A 141 8.75 -17.28 -6.47
N ARG A 142 8.27 -17.23 -5.22
CA ARG A 142 9.06 -16.80 -4.05
C ARG A 142 10.24 -17.75 -3.78
N CYS A 143 10.02 -19.04 -3.93
CA CYS A 143 11.06 -20.07 -3.70
C CYS A 143 12.18 -20.05 -4.73
N LYS A 144 11.96 -19.46 -5.91
CA LYS A 144 12.93 -19.47 -7.02
C LYS A 144 13.82 -18.21 -7.08
N THR A 145 13.62 -17.24 -6.20
CA THR A 145 14.33 -15.95 -6.20
C THR A 145 15.30 -15.78 -5.03
N ASN A 146 15.70 -16.85 -4.38
CA ASN A 146 16.82 -16.84 -3.41
C ASN A 146 18.15 -16.99 -4.10
#